data_fdc986228b0ba89ea0b57c20306637bf
#
_entry.id   fdc986228b0ba89ea0b57c20306637bf
#
_cell.length_a   1.000
_cell.length_b   1.000
_cell.length_c   1.000
_cell.angle_alpha   90.00
_cell.angle_beta   90.00
_cell.angle_gamma   90.00
#
_symmetry.space_group_name_H-M   'P 1'
#
loop_
_entity.id
_entity.type
_entity.pdbx_description
1 polymer ?
#
loop_
_entity_poly.entity_id
_entity_poly.type
_entity_poly.pdbx_seq_one_letter_code
_entity_poly.pdbx_strand_id
1 'polypeptide(L)'
;MLFHKRAITAYGIFICALLCACQPTPESSIVVGSEPNYTSADAKCTIGELIIPEIWIEKDMETSKKYRISADACIEVPHITECRNIIVKRAPFYSTKIEKIAKLFVEDMSQIYMRDINLTKQEILEMIIAYERQLAQKSEERDMSPAEINTILNDLYTRLETAPETKQQGILNFNSKSEGDEYIGEFLLNNRKTIIFGIMNGMSLYIAPGGVTQYEGLDWGDGILKIDDIGISEQEAADIAELFVSSLPCDNMALIDTKKAQLVEPSNEYIIPLYVMVYGKTNNGLSTVDVGTGYTVYPTTAASEYAAPWPQDIILVYVSRDGVIGCEWNGASEIDYVDKSECELIPFSQVQTRIREQMKYRYSYLEDEKYARIDPIDICIDKIKFGYCITGVKGNAERARLVPAWYVLYREFAEENGEGTEAVMVLNAETGALMDPRIVSDDNSTAE
;
A
#
# COMPACT_ATOMS: atom_id res chain seq x y z
N MET A 1 -1.25 6.33 31.99
CA MET A 1 -2.70 6.62 31.96
C MET A 1 -3.14 7.38 30.69
N LEU A 2 -2.27 8.10 30.00
CA LEU A 2 -2.60 8.77 28.70
C LEU A 2 -2.52 7.81 27.49
N PHE A 3 -1.65 6.82 27.49
CA PHE A 3 -1.48 5.84 26.39
C PHE A 3 -2.71 4.98 26.13
N HIS A 4 -3.46 4.60 27.17
CA HIS A 4 -4.67 3.77 27.01
C HIS A 4 -5.84 4.49 26.35
N LYS A 5 -5.96 5.81 26.48
CA LYS A 5 -7.03 6.56 25.81
C LYS A 5 -6.79 6.69 24.29
N ARG A 6 -5.51 6.89 23.88
CA ARG A 6 -5.16 7.04 22.46
C ARG A 6 -5.27 5.73 21.66
N ALA A 7 -4.85 4.61 22.25
CA ALA A 7 -4.99 3.29 21.63
C ALA A 7 -6.47 2.89 21.43
N ILE A 8 -7.35 3.22 22.39
CA ILE A 8 -8.78 2.91 22.26
C ILE A 8 -9.44 3.77 21.18
N THR A 9 -9.01 5.02 20.99
CA THR A 9 -9.54 5.90 19.94
C THR A 9 -9.08 5.43 18.56
N ALA A 10 -7.81 5.06 18.39
CA ALA A 10 -7.28 4.52 17.15
C ALA A 10 -7.91 3.16 16.79
N TYR A 11 -8.10 2.27 17.76
CA TYR A 11 -8.81 0.99 17.57
C TYR A 11 -10.30 1.19 17.26
N GLY A 12 -10.94 2.19 17.87
CA GLY A 12 -12.34 2.55 17.60
C GLY A 12 -12.55 3.00 16.15
N ILE A 13 -11.66 3.83 15.62
CA ILE A 13 -11.70 4.33 14.23
C ILE A 13 -11.41 3.19 13.24
N PHE A 14 -10.46 2.32 13.55
CA PHE A 14 -10.14 1.16 12.71
C PHE A 14 -11.27 0.12 12.68
N ILE A 15 -11.97 -0.10 13.79
CA ILE A 15 -13.16 -0.98 13.86
C ILE A 15 -14.33 -0.32 13.12
N CYS A 16 -14.51 1.00 13.19
CA CYS A 16 -15.54 1.70 12.42
C CYS A 16 -15.26 1.63 10.91
N ALA A 17 -14.01 1.75 10.47
CA ALA A 17 -13.64 1.57 9.06
C ALA A 17 -13.89 0.13 8.59
N LEU A 18 -13.65 -0.88 9.42
CA LEU A 18 -13.96 -2.29 9.12
C LEU A 18 -15.47 -2.59 9.14
N LEU A 19 -16.26 -1.89 9.97
CA LEU A 19 -17.72 -2.07 10.02
C LEU A 19 -18.43 -1.36 8.86
N CYS A 20 -17.87 -0.27 8.32
CA CYS A 20 -18.36 0.33 7.08
C CYS A 20 -18.16 -0.58 5.86
N ALA A 21 -17.18 -1.48 5.90
CA ALA A 21 -16.97 -2.49 4.86
C ALA A 21 -18.06 -3.58 4.81
N CYS A 22 -18.96 -3.64 5.79
CA CYS A 22 -20.04 -4.63 5.87
C CYS A 22 -21.42 -4.09 5.44
N GLN A 23 -21.53 -2.87 4.94
CA GLN A 23 -22.76 -2.45 4.29
C GLN A 23 -22.90 -3.21 2.96
N PRO A 24 -24.07 -3.81 2.67
CA PRO A 24 -24.28 -4.43 1.37
C PRO A 24 -24.07 -3.38 0.30
N THR A 25 -23.05 -3.58 -0.53
CA THR A 25 -22.84 -2.74 -1.72
C THR A 25 -24.10 -2.84 -2.56
N PRO A 26 -24.72 -1.72 -2.96
CA PRO A 26 -25.84 -1.77 -3.87
C PRO A 26 -25.44 -2.55 -5.11
N GLU A 27 -26.25 -3.51 -5.54
CA GLU A 27 -26.01 -4.38 -6.70
C GLU A 27 -25.93 -3.61 -8.03
N SER A 28 -26.17 -2.32 -8.03
CA SER A 28 -25.96 -1.43 -9.17
C SER A 28 -25.04 -0.29 -8.77
N SER A 29 -24.12 0.08 -9.66
CA SER A 29 -23.43 1.36 -9.55
C SER A 29 -24.45 2.43 -9.18
N ILE A 30 -24.31 3.08 -8.01
CA ILE A 30 -25.23 4.16 -7.65
C ILE A 30 -24.94 5.31 -8.62
N VAL A 31 -25.56 5.23 -9.77
CA VAL A 31 -25.87 6.39 -10.58
C VAL A 31 -27.10 7.00 -9.92
N VAL A 32 -26.90 7.74 -8.83
CA VAL A 32 -27.96 8.54 -8.26
C VAL A 32 -28.18 9.72 -9.19
N GLY A 33 -29.24 9.67 -9.92
CA GLY A 33 -29.72 10.79 -10.72
C GLY A 33 -30.12 10.32 -12.11
N SER A 34 -31.31 10.72 -12.53
CA SER A 34 -31.70 10.82 -13.94
C SER A 34 -30.52 11.31 -14.76
N GLU A 35 -30.26 10.72 -15.92
CA GLU A 35 -29.24 11.21 -16.84
C GLU A 35 -29.29 12.74 -16.89
N PRO A 36 -28.25 13.44 -16.46
CA PRO A 36 -28.24 14.88 -16.54
C PRO A 36 -28.35 15.24 -18.03
N ASN A 37 -29.18 16.20 -18.36
CA ASN A 37 -29.18 16.81 -19.68
C ASN A 37 -27.82 17.48 -19.88
N TYR A 38 -26.90 16.78 -20.53
CA TYR A 38 -25.55 17.29 -20.80
C TYR A 38 -25.64 18.53 -21.69
N THR A 39 -25.13 19.64 -21.21
CA THR A 39 -24.77 20.78 -22.05
C THR A 39 -23.48 20.42 -22.82
N SER A 40 -23.12 21.21 -23.85
CA SER A 40 -21.87 20.95 -24.59
C SER A 40 -20.60 21.01 -23.73
N ALA A 41 -20.68 21.57 -22.53
CA ALA A 41 -19.61 21.59 -21.52
C ALA A 41 -19.50 20.29 -20.72
N ASP A 42 -20.49 19.39 -20.84
CA ASP A 42 -20.57 18.12 -20.10
C ASP A 42 -20.19 16.92 -20.97
N ALA A 43 -19.77 17.15 -22.23
CA ALA A 43 -19.36 16.08 -23.11
C ALA A 43 -18.02 15.49 -22.66
N LYS A 44 -17.89 14.18 -22.74
CA LYS A 44 -16.61 13.48 -22.55
C LYS A 44 -15.58 13.99 -23.59
N CYS A 45 -14.32 14.01 -23.17
CA CYS A 45 -13.21 14.50 -23.97
C CYS A 45 -11.96 13.63 -23.78
N THR A 46 -10.99 13.76 -24.65
CA THR A 46 -9.67 13.16 -24.47
C THR A 46 -8.88 13.92 -23.41
N ILE A 47 -7.80 13.31 -22.88
CA ILE A 47 -6.95 13.96 -21.88
C ILE A 47 -6.36 15.28 -22.38
N GLY A 48 -6.02 15.37 -23.68
CA GLY A 48 -5.48 16.58 -24.30
C GLY A 48 -6.48 17.74 -24.40
N GLU A 49 -7.79 17.46 -24.31
CA GLU A 49 -8.87 18.43 -24.36
C GLU A 49 -9.39 18.81 -22.98
N LEU A 50 -8.99 18.04 -21.94
CA LEU A 50 -9.49 18.19 -20.59
C LEU A 50 -8.96 19.47 -19.94
N ILE A 51 -9.87 20.36 -19.54
CA ILE A 51 -9.52 21.61 -18.84
C ILE A 51 -9.49 21.32 -17.33
N ILE A 52 -8.30 21.39 -16.76
CA ILE A 52 -8.06 21.07 -15.34
C ILE A 52 -7.44 22.30 -14.68
N PRO A 53 -8.00 22.80 -13.57
CA PRO A 53 -7.36 23.85 -12.78
C PRO A 53 -6.15 23.29 -12.02
N GLU A 54 -5.16 24.11 -11.72
CA GLU A 54 -4.01 23.71 -10.89
C GLU A 54 -4.41 23.54 -9.41
N ILE A 55 -5.43 24.28 -8.96
CA ILE A 55 -5.88 24.30 -7.57
C ILE A 55 -7.41 24.28 -7.54
N TRP A 56 -7.98 23.57 -6.58
CA TRP A 56 -9.41 23.60 -6.26
C TRP A 56 -9.60 24.03 -4.81
N ILE A 57 -10.22 25.21 -4.62
CA ILE A 57 -10.56 25.76 -3.30
C ILE A 57 -12.07 25.84 -3.15
N GLU A 58 -12.60 25.17 -2.12
CA GLU A 58 -14.02 25.23 -1.75
C GLU A 58 -14.17 25.05 -0.24
N LYS A 59 -14.51 26.11 0.48
CA LYS A 59 -14.46 26.14 1.95
C LYS A 59 -15.60 25.41 2.65
N ASP A 60 -16.78 25.41 2.07
CA ASP A 60 -17.99 24.83 2.66
C ASP A 60 -18.68 23.94 1.63
N MET A 61 -17.98 22.90 1.16
CA MET A 61 -18.48 21.95 0.17
C MET A 61 -19.72 21.22 0.69
N GLU A 62 -19.68 20.77 1.94
CA GLU A 62 -20.79 20.19 2.67
C GLU A 62 -20.58 20.48 4.16
N THR A 63 -21.65 20.88 4.86
CA THR A 63 -21.60 21.18 6.28
C THR A 63 -22.82 20.60 6.98
N SER A 64 -22.58 19.77 7.97
CA SER A 64 -23.58 19.22 8.87
C SER A 64 -23.22 19.52 10.33
N LYS A 65 -24.05 19.07 11.27
CA LYS A 65 -23.71 19.15 12.71
C LYS A 65 -22.57 18.23 13.11
N LYS A 66 -22.24 17.24 12.28
CA LYS A 66 -21.31 16.15 12.61
C LYS A 66 -20.07 16.14 11.73
N TYR A 67 -20.08 16.82 10.62
CA TYR A 67 -18.93 16.92 9.73
C TYR A 67 -18.94 18.19 8.91
N ARG A 68 -17.77 18.65 8.54
CA ARG A 68 -17.55 19.73 7.57
C ARG A 68 -16.56 19.25 6.53
N ILE A 69 -16.91 19.39 5.26
CA ILE A 69 -16.06 18.99 4.13
C ILE A 69 -15.62 20.25 3.40
N SER A 70 -14.33 20.35 3.15
CA SER A 70 -13.71 21.44 2.40
C SER A 70 -12.67 20.90 1.43
N ALA A 71 -12.28 21.69 0.46
CA ALA A 71 -11.16 21.44 -0.43
C ALA A 71 -10.22 22.64 -0.45
N ASP A 72 -8.93 22.34 -0.31
CA ASP A 72 -7.80 23.23 -0.61
C ASP A 72 -6.74 22.36 -1.27
N ALA A 73 -7.08 21.89 -2.49
CA ALA A 73 -6.40 20.81 -3.15
C ALA A 73 -5.55 21.28 -4.32
N CYS A 74 -4.27 20.92 -4.34
CA CYS A 74 -3.49 20.96 -5.57
C CYS A 74 -3.89 19.78 -6.48
N ILE A 75 -3.89 20.02 -7.81
CA ILE A 75 -4.29 19.01 -8.79
C ILE A 75 -3.05 18.66 -9.63
N GLU A 76 -2.63 17.41 -9.52
CA GLU A 76 -1.44 16.89 -10.18
C GLU A 76 -1.85 15.99 -11.35
N VAL A 77 -1.59 16.43 -12.57
CA VAL A 77 -1.81 15.67 -13.79
C VAL A 77 -0.49 15.58 -14.56
N PRO A 78 -0.03 14.39 -14.93
CA PRO A 78 1.18 14.25 -15.72
C PRO A 78 1.01 14.88 -17.11
N HIS A 79 2.10 15.35 -17.70
CA HIS A 79 2.11 15.90 -19.06
C HIS A 79 1.99 14.78 -20.10
N ILE A 80 0.75 14.38 -20.40
CA ILE A 80 0.44 13.33 -21.36
C ILE A 80 -0.52 13.87 -22.42
N THR A 81 -0.47 13.31 -23.61
CA THR A 81 -1.32 13.69 -24.74
C THR A 81 -2.39 12.66 -25.04
N GLU A 82 -2.22 11.42 -24.56
CA GLU A 82 -3.18 10.34 -24.73
C GLU A 82 -3.22 9.47 -23.47
N CYS A 83 -4.35 8.86 -23.20
CA CYS A 83 -4.45 7.83 -22.19
C CYS A 83 -5.34 6.67 -22.68
N ARG A 84 -4.98 5.45 -22.35
CA ARG A 84 -5.63 4.22 -22.81
C ARG A 84 -5.78 3.25 -21.68
N ASN A 85 -6.82 2.45 -21.69
CA ASN A 85 -6.94 1.33 -20.78
C ASN A 85 -5.89 0.25 -21.15
N ILE A 86 -5.38 -0.44 -20.14
CA ILE A 86 -4.33 -1.43 -20.29
C ILE A 86 -4.77 -2.72 -19.61
N ILE A 87 -4.64 -3.84 -20.27
CA ILE A 87 -4.75 -5.14 -19.64
C ILE A 87 -3.38 -5.60 -19.23
N VAL A 88 -3.27 -5.95 -17.96
CA VAL A 88 -2.07 -6.55 -17.36
C VAL A 88 -2.36 -7.99 -16.95
N LYS A 89 -1.35 -8.83 -16.99
CA LYS A 89 -1.37 -10.20 -16.46
C LYS A 89 -0.43 -10.33 -15.29
N ARG A 90 -0.69 -11.26 -14.40
CA ARG A 90 0.20 -11.57 -13.28
C ARG A 90 1.59 -11.97 -13.79
N ALA A 91 2.62 -11.48 -13.11
CA ALA A 91 4.02 -11.86 -13.37
C ALA A 91 4.67 -12.37 -12.07
N PRO A 92 4.26 -13.54 -11.58
CA PRO A 92 4.67 -14.05 -10.28
C PRO A 92 6.18 -14.23 -10.19
N PHE A 93 6.67 -14.27 -8.96
CA PHE A 93 8.08 -14.50 -8.67
C PHE A 93 8.39 -15.99 -8.71
N TYR A 94 8.89 -16.47 -9.83
CA TYR A 94 9.48 -17.80 -9.95
C TYR A 94 10.94 -17.80 -9.47
N SER A 95 11.47 -18.96 -9.11
CA SER A 95 12.84 -19.12 -8.63
C SER A 95 13.89 -18.39 -9.48
N THR A 96 13.77 -18.46 -10.80
CA THR A 96 14.71 -17.81 -11.73
C THR A 96 14.62 -16.27 -11.70
N LYS A 97 13.43 -15.71 -11.49
CA LYS A 97 13.22 -14.26 -11.36
C LYS A 97 13.81 -13.77 -10.05
N ILE A 98 13.56 -14.49 -8.96
CA ILE A 98 14.08 -14.16 -7.63
C ILE A 98 15.60 -14.24 -7.60
N GLU A 99 16.17 -15.29 -8.17
CA GLU A 99 17.62 -15.46 -8.27
C GLU A 99 18.28 -14.31 -9.03
N LYS A 100 17.67 -13.84 -10.12
CA LYS A 100 18.16 -12.66 -10.85
C LYS A 100 18.15 -11.40 -9.98
N ILE A 101 17.09 -11.18 -9.22
CA ILE A 101 16.97 -10.02 -8.33
C ILE A 101 17.97 -10.14 -7.17
N ALA A 102 18.07 -11.30 -6.54
CA ALA A 102 19.01 -11.53 -5.45
C ALA A 102 20.48 -11.29 -5.87
N LYS A 103 20.86 -11.63 -7.11
CA LYS A 103 22.19 -11.37 -7.67
C LYS A 103 22.53 -9.89 -7.82
N LEU A 104 21.57 -8.97 -7.74
CA LEU A 104 21.85 -7.54 -7.68
C LEU A 104 22.37 -7.09 -6.31
N PHE A 105 22.16 -7.91 -5.28
CA PHE A 105 22.61 -7.64 -3.91
C PHE A 105 23.79 -8.52 -3.49
N VAL A 106 23.89 -9.73 -4.02
CA VAL A 106 24.88 -10.75 -3.63
C VAL A 106 25.46 -11.40 -4.86
N GLU A 107 26.78 -11.27 -5.07
CA GLU A 107 27.47 -11.88 -6.20
C GLU A 107 27.46 -13.42 -6.13
N ASP A 108 27.69 -13.98 -4.93
CA ASP A 108 27.74 -15.41 -4.67
C ASP A 108 26.49 -15.89 -3.93
N MET A 109 25.60 -16.56 -4.64
CA MET A 109 24.36 -17.11 -4.09
C MET A 109 24.58 -18.12 -2.96
N SER A 110 25.77 -18.70 -2.82
CA SER A 110 26.11 -19.57 -1.70
C SER A 110 26.22 -18.83 -0.36
N GLN A 111 26.23 -17.51 -0.39
CA GLN A 111 26.22 -16.64 0.79
C GLN A 111 24.80 -16.37 1.31
N ILE A 112 23.76 -16.81 0.59
CA ILE A 112 22.37 -16.69 1.05
C ILE A 112 22.03 -17.96 1.83
N TYR A 113 21.79 -17.77 3.12
CA TYR A 113 21.41 -18.85 4.02
C TYR A 113 19.89 -18.89 4.17
N MET A 114 19.34 -20.09 4.24
CA MET A 114 17.93 -20.25 4.63
C MET A 114 17.80 -19.82 6.09
N ARG A 115 16.89 -18.88 6.35
CA ARG A 115 16.58 -18.52 7.73
C ARG A 115 15.94 -19.72 8.40
N ASP A 116 16.62 -20.26 9.40
CA ASP A 116 16.01 -21.25 10.27
C ASP A 116 14.97 -20.55 11.14
N ILE A 117 13.70 -20.76 10.80
CA ILE A 117 12.56 -20.26 11.59
C ILE A 117 12.41 -21.02 12.92
N ASN A 118 13.09 -22.15 13.07
CA ASN A 118 13.09 -22.87 14.32
C ASN A 118 13.96 -22.12 15.33
N LEU A 119 13.35 -21.79 16.45
CA LEU A 119 14.07 -21.17 17.55
C LEU A 119 15.03 -22.22 18.16
N THR A 120 16.25 -21.77 18.47
CA THR A 120 17.18 -22.56 19.27
C THR A 120 16.69 -22.67 20.71
N LYS A 121 17.21 -23.64 21.46
CA LYS A 121 16.93 -23.71 22.90
C LYS A 121 17.23 -22.41 23.64
N GLN A 122 18.34 -21.76 23.29
CA GLN A 122 18.74 -20.49 23.88
C GLN A 122 17.68 -19.39 23.63
N GLU A 123 17.25 -19.23 22.37
CA GLU A 123 16.24 -18.23 22.01
C GLU A 123 14.90 -18.50 22.70
N ILE A 124 14.48 -19.77 22.80
CA ILE A 124 13.24 -20.14 23.52
C ILE A 124 13.36 -19.81 25.00
N LEU A 125 14.50 -20.10 25.62
CA LEU A 125 14.73 -19.77 27.04
C LEU A 125 14.68 -18.26 27.28
N GLU A 126 15.24 -17.46 26.40
CA GLU A 126 15.18 -15.99 26.48
C GLU A 126 13.74 -15.49 26.37
N MET A 127 12.95 -16.06 25.45
CA MET A 127 11.52 -15.75 25.34
C MET A 127 10.74 -16.15 26.58
N ILE A 128 10.97 -17.35 27.14
CA ILE A 128 10.33 -17.80 28.39
C ILE A 128 10.61 -16.81 29.51
N ILE A 129 11.87 -16.41 29.71
CA ILE A 129 12.27 -15.44 30.73
C ILE A 129 11.56 -14.11 30.52
N ALA A 130 11.42 -13.65 29.27
CA ALA A 130 10.74 -12.41 28.95
C ALA A 130 9.24 -12.48 29.30
N TYR A 131 8.54 -13.56 28.92
CA TYR A 131 7.12 -13.74 29.24
C TYR A 131 6.86 -13.98 30.73
N GLU A 132 7.73 -14.69 31.45
CA GLU A 132 7.65 -14.83 32.90
C GLU A 132 7.82 -13.48 33.61
N ARG A 133 8.72 -12.60 33.13
CA ARG A 133 8.83 -11.22 33.64
C ARG A 133 7.55 -10.42 33.41
N GLN A 134 6.96 -10.52 32.20
CA GLN A 134 5.68 -9.89 31.91
C GLN A 134 4.57 -10.41 32.82
N LEU A 135 4.54 -11.73 33.11
CA LEU A 135 3.56 -12.31 34.00
C LEU A 135 3.69 -11.78 35.43
N ALA A 136 4.92 -11.49 35.89
CA ALA A 136 5.21 -10.93 37.19
C ALA A 136 4.90 -9.43 37.33
N GLN A 137 4.68 -8.70 36.23
CA GLN A 137 4.30 -7.28 36.26
C GLN A 137 2.87 -7.08 36.76
N LYS A 138 2.55 -5.88 37.27
CA LYS A 138 1.19 -5.52 37.65
C LYS A 138 0.27 -5.48 36.44
N SER A 139 -1.02 -5.74 36.65
CA SER A 139 -2.00 -5.84 35.55
C SER A 139 -2.10 -4.58 34.68
N GLU A 140 -1.79 -3.41 35.23
CA GLU A 140 -1.82 -2.11 34.54
C GLU A 140 -0.61 -1.87 33.59
N GLU A 141 0.45 -2.67 33.77
CA GLU A 141 1.71 -2.55 33.03
C GLU A 141 1.89 -3.68 31.98
N ARG A 142 0.90 -4.59 31.89
CA ARG A 142 0.96 -5.73 30.97
C ARG A 142 0.22 -5.46 29.68
N ASP A 143 0.85 -5.77 28.56
CA ASP A 143 0.22 -5.68 27.23
C ASP A 143 -0.72 -6.86 26.93
N MET A 144 -0.55 -7.98 27.67
CA MET A 144 -1.29 -9.22 27.45
C MET A 144 -1.92 -9.72 28.75
N SER A 145 -3.04 -10.44 28.65
CA SER A 145 -3.66 -11.09 29.81
C SER A 145 -2.80 -12.25 30.33
N PRO A 146 -2.91 -12.59 31.66
CA PRO A 146 -2.21 -13.75 32.22
C PRO A 146 -2.54 -15.07 31.51
N ALA A 147 -3.76 -15.21 30.98
CA ALA A 147 -4.18 -16.42 30.28
C ALA A 147 -3.47 -16.57 28.94
N GLU A 148 -3.33 -15.47 28.18
CA GLU A 148 -2.60 -15.44 26.92
C GLU A 148 -1.12 -15.72 27.14
N ILE A 149 -0.48 -15.07 28.13
CA ILE A 149 0.93 -15.31 28.46
C ILE A 149 1.14 -16.78 28.85
N ASN A 150 0.28 -17.37 29.69
CA ASN A 150 0.40 -18.78 30.07
C ASN A 150 0.24 -19.72 28.87
N THR A 151 -0.62 -19.40 27.92
CA THR A 151 -0.77 -20.17 26.66
C THR A 151 0.53 -20.17 25.87
N ILE A 152 1.17 -19.00 25.71
CA ILE A 152 2.45 -18.85 25.03
C ILE A 152 3.56 -19.60 25.77
N LEU A 153 3.65 -19.47 27.09
CA LEU A 153 4.64 -20.17 27.90
C LEU A 153 4.52 -21.70 27.75
N ASN A 154 3.31 -22.24 27.77
CA ASN A 154 3.08 -23.68 27.57
C ASN A 154 3.56 -24.16 26.18
N ASP A 155 3.29 -23.37 25.13
CA ASP A 155 3.81 -23.65 23.78
C ASP A 155 5.34 -23.60 23.76
N LEU A 156 5.96 -22.58 24.32
CA LEU A 156 7.40 -22.43 24.39
C LEU A 156 8.08 -23.57 25.16
N TYR A 157 7.52 -23.99 26.30
CA TYR A 157 8.05 -25.14 27.04
C TYR A 157 7.96 -26.45 26.24
N THR A 158 6.87 -26.66 25.50
CA THR A 158 6.71 -27.81 24.63
C THR A 158 7.76 -27.80 23.49
N ARG A 159 7.97 -26.65 22.88
CA ARG A 159 8.96 -26.48 21.82
C ARG A 159 10.39 -26.61 22.33
N LEU A 160 10.67 -26.19 23.56
CA LEU A 160 12.00 -26.29 24.18
C LEU A 160 12.52 -27.72 24.24
N GLU A 161 11.63 -28.72 24.42
CA GLU A 161 12.02 -30.13 24.50
C GLU A 161 12.68 -30.65 23.21
N THR A 162 12.25 -30.15 22.06
CA THR A 162 12.69 -30.60 20.73
C THR A 162 13.55 -29.58 19.98
N ALA A 163 13.73 -28.38 20.56
CA ALA A 163 14.49 -27.33 19.91
C ALA A 163 15.96 -27.69 19.71
N PRO A 164 16.56 -27.26 18.58
CA PRO A 164 17.97 -27.49 18.31
C PRO A 164 18.86 -26.63 19.24
N GLU A 165 20.04 -27.11 19.56
CA GLU A 165 21.06 -26.37 20.34
C GLU A 165 21.60 -25.17 19.53
N THR A 166 21.75 -25.35 18.22
CA THR A 166 22.27 -24.34 17.30
C THR A 166 21.42 -24.28 16.04
N LYS A 167 21.34 -23.12 15.42
CA LYS A 167 20.67 -22.96 14.12
C LYS A 167 21.40 -23.77 13.06
N GLN A 168 20.66 -24.55 12.30
CA GLN A 168 21.18 -25.20 11.12
C GLN A 168 21.09 -24.22 9.94
N GLN A 169 22.21 -23.61 9.59
CA GLN A 169 22.28 -22.76 8.41
C GLN A 169 22.45 -23.63 7.16
N GLY A 170 21.37 -23.80 6.40
CA GLY A 170 21.43 -24.36 5.05
C GLY A 170 21.54 -23.25 4.00
N ILE A 171 22.20 -23.50 2.88
CA ILE A 171 22.18 -22.59 1.74
C ILE A 171 20.76 -22.56 1.18
N LEU A 172 20.22 -21.37 0.92
CA LEU A 172 18.91 -21.22 0.33
C LEU A 172 18.96 -21.66 -1.14
N ASN A 173 18.26 -22.75 -1.44
CA ASN A 173 18.12 -23.24 -2.80
C ASN A 173 16.72 -22.96 -3.32
N PHE A 174 16.59 -21.94 -4.15
CA PHE A 174 15.31 -21.55 -4.76
C PHE A 174 14.70 -22.68 -5.62
N ASN A 175 15.52 -23.50 -6.26
CA ASN A 175 15.06 -24.60 -7.11
C ASN A 175 14.45 -25.78 -6.33
N SER A 176 14.67 -25.86 -5.02
CA SER A 176 14.06 -26.87 -4.15
C SER A 176 12.66 -26.50 -3.67
N LYS A 177 12.18 -25.28 -3.98
CA LYS A 177 10.89 -24.76 -3.58
C LYS A 177 9.85 -25.03 -4.65
N SER A 178 8.67 -25.43 -4.20
CA SER A 178 7.51 -25.63 -5.07
C SER A 178 6.81 -24.28 -5.33
N GLU A 179 6.02 -24.23 -6.37
CA GLU A 179 5.13 -23.11 -6.64
C GLU A 179 4.16 -22.92 -5.46
N GLY A 180 4.06 -21.70 -4.94
CA GLY A 180 3.26 -21.38 -3.75
C GLY A 180 4.01 -21.40 -2.43
N ASP A 181 5.23 -21.93 -2.41
CA ASP A 181 6.03 -21.95 -1.17
C ASP A 181 6.51 -20.54 -0.78
N GLU A 182 6.39 -20.25 0.49
CA GLU A 182 7.11 -19.15 1.10
C GLU A 182 8.56 -19.51 1.34
N TYR A 183 9.46 -18.53 1.24
CA TYR A 183 10.86 -18.71 1.60
C TYR A 183 11.37 -17.48 2.33
N ILE A 184 12.30 -17.74 3.25
CA ILE A 184 13.00 -16.70 3.98
C ILE A 184 14.50 -17.04 3.91
N GLY A 185 15.26 -16.11 3.33
CA GLY A 185 16.71 -16.18 3.27
C GLY A 185 17.35 -15.01 3.99
N GLU A 186 18.60 -15.18 4.37
CA GLU A 186 19.41 -14.14 5.02
C GLU A 186 20.80 -14.11 4.37
N PHE A 187 21.36 -12.92 4.23
CA PHE A 187 22.72 -12.69 3.78
C PHE A 187 23.28 -11.39 4.39
N LEU A 188 24.57 -11.15 4.22
CA LEU A 188 25.18 -9.89 4.63
C LEU A 188 25.34 -8.96 3.43
N LEU A 189 24.80 -7.76 3.55
CA LEU A 189 24.99 -6.65 2.61
C LEU A 189 25.63 -5.51 3.38
N ASN A 190 26.83 -5.09 2.96
CA ASN A 190 27.57 -4.03 3.64
C ASN A 190 27.72 -4.31 5.17
N ASN A 191 28.02 -5.55 5.52
CA ASN A 191 28.10 -6.07 6.90
C ASN A 191 26.80 -6.01 7.69
N ARG A 192 25.66 -5.79 7.03
CA ARG A 192 24.33 -5.80 7.65
C ARG A 192 23.58 -7.05 7.26
N LYS A 193 22.89 -7.63 8.23
CA LYS A 193 22.01 -8.76 8.00
C LYS A 193 20.82 -8.31 7.16
N THR A 194 20.71 -8.85 5.95
CA THR A 194 19.65 -8.53 5.01
C THR A 194 18.77 -9.76 4.84
N ILE A 195 17.48 -9.56 4.78
CA ILE A 195 16.48 -10.61 4.69
C ILE A 195 15.93 -10.62 3.27
N ILE A 196 15.79 -11.82 2.69
CA ILE A 196 14.98 -12.07 1.51
C ILE A 196 13.73 -12.82 1.98
N PHE A 197 12.58 -12.26 1.73
CA PHE A 197 11.30 -12.92 1.96
C PHE A 197 10.46 -12.85 0.69
N GLY A 198 9.82 -13.94 0.33
CA GLY A 198 8.93 -13.95 -0.82
C GLY A 198 8.05 -15.20 -0.87
N ILE A 199 7.10 -15.17 -1.78
CA ILE A 199 6.19 -16.26 -2.09
C ILE A 199 6.40 -16.62 -3.56
N MET A 200 6.75 -17.87 -3.87
CA MET A 200 7.19 -18.30 -5.20
C MET A 200 6.18 -18.06 -6.31
N ASN A 201 4.89 -18.26 -6.08
CA ASN A 201 3.82 -17.85 -7.01
C ASN A 201 3.05 -16.64 -6.52
N GLY A 202 3.57 -15.96 -5.51
CA GLY A 202 2.99 -14.73 -4.98
C GLY A 202 3.39 -13.52 -5.80
N MET A 203 2.74 -12.42 -5.48
CA MET A 203 2.91 -11.16 -6.16
C MET A 203 3.84 -10.20 -5.39
N SER A 204 4.54 -10.70 -4.37
CA SER A 204 5.37 -9.86 -3.49
C SER A 204 6.73 -10.47 -3.22
N LEU A 205 7.75 -9.63 -3.27
CA LEU A 205 9.13 -9.92 -2.91
C LEU A 205 9.65 -8.78 -2.04
N TYR A 206 10.29 -9.12 -0.94
CA TYR A 206 10.94 -8.19 -0.04
C TYR A 206 12.42 -8.57 0.12
N ILE A 207 13.32 -7.62 -0.10
CA ILE A 207 14.75 -7.75 0.16
C ILE A 207 15.20 -6.48 0.86
N ALA A 208 15.42 -6.53 2.16
CA ALA A 208 15.92 -5.37 2.90
C ALA A 208 16.63 -5.79 4.20
N PRO A 209 17.46 -4.94 4.79
CA PRO A 209 17.97 -5.12 6.13
C PRO A 209 16.83 -5.30 7.13
N GLY A 210 17.04 -6.12 8.15
CA GLY A 210 16.06 -6.29 9.22
C GLY A 210 15.83 -4.98 9.97
N GLY A 211 14.57 -4.61 10.18
CA GLY A 211 14.23 -3.38 10.87
C GLY A 211 12.83 -2.88 10.55
N VAL A 212 12.51 -1.71 11.09
CA VAL A 212 11.26 -0.99 10.82
C VAL A 212 11.60 0.27 10.02
N THR A 213 10.95 0.43 8.87
CA THR A 213 11.06 1.66 8.08
C THR A 213 10.13 2.71 8.65
N GLN A 214 10.70 3.80 9.10
CA GLN A 214 9.98 4.95 9.65
C GLN A 214 10.07 6.11 8.66
N TYR A 215 8.92 6.64 8.24
CA TYR A 215 8.85 7.73 7.27
C TYR A 215 8.87 9.09 7.96
N GLU A 216 9.53 10.07 7.32
CA GLU A 216 9.52 11.47 7.75
C GLU A 216 8.09 12.02 7.76
N GLY A 217 7.80 12.90 8.69
CA GLY A 217 6.50 13.54 8.83
C GLY A 217 5.44 12.72 9.58
N LEU A 218 5.72 11.47 9.95
CA LEU A 218 4.82 10.66 10.76
C LEU A 218 5.21 10.67 12.25
N ASP A 219 4.21 10.60 13.14
CA ASP A 219 4.43 10.43 14.58
C ASP A 219 4.71 8.96 14.92
N TRP A 220 5.91 8.68 15.41
CA TRP A 220 6.37 7.36 15.81
C TRP A 220 6.39 7.16 17.34
N GLY A 221 5.63 8.01 18.06
CA GLY A 221 5.50 7.93 19.52
C GLY A 221 6.39 8.90 20.30
N ASP A 222 7.51 9.32 19.71
CA ASP A 222 8.44 10.33 20.26
C ASP A 222 8.26 11.70 19.57
N GLY A 223 7.22 11.85 18.74
CA GLY A 223 6.91 13.03 17.95
C GLY A 223 7.06 12.80 16.44
N ILE A 224 6.85 13.88 15.68
CA ILE A 224 6.97 13.84 14.22
C ILE A 224 8.44 13.65 13.83
N LEU A 225 8.71 12.57 13.10
CA LEU A 225 10.04 12.25 12.62
C LEU A 225 10.53 13.31 11.62
N LYS A 226 11.76 13.81 11.85
CA LYS A 226 12.49 14.67 10.90
C LYS A 226 13.84 14.03 10.59
N ILE A 227 14.22 14.05 9.32
CA ILE A 227 15.47 13.49 8.82
C ILE A 227 16.27 14.61 8.18
N ASP A 228 17.30 15.06 8.90
CA ASP A 228 18.08 16.23 8.50
C ASP A 228 19.06 15.93 7.36
N ASP A 229 19.75 14.77 7.40
CA ASP A 229 20.77 14.41 6.43
C ASP A 229 20.76 12.89 6.14
N ILE A 230 20.67 12.55 4.86
CA ILE A 230 20.78 11.18 4.36
C ILE A 230 22.20 10.88 3.84
N GLY A 231 22.98 11.93 3.61
CA GLY A 231 24.37 11.86 3.11
C GLY A 231 24.48 11.74 1.58
N ILE A 232 23.37 11.80 0.86
CA ILE A 232 23.26 11.93 -0.59
C ILE A 232 22.08 12.84 -0.93
N SER A 233 22.08 13.45 -2.11
CA SER A 233 20.94 14.22 -2.60
C SER A 233 19.82 13.30 -3.11
N GLU A 234 18.59 13.82 -3.17
CA GLU A 234 17.47 13.12 -3.75
C GLU A 234 17.70 12.73 -5.23
N GLN A 235 18.35 13.61 -5.99
CA GLN A 235 18.67 13.33 -7.40
C GLN A 235 19.69 12.18 -7.52
N GLU A 236 20.74 12.16 -6.70
CA GLU A 236 21.69 11.04 -6.67
C GLU A 236 21.00 9.73 -6.29
N ALA A 237 20.08 9.76 -5.31
CA ALA A 237 19.29 8.60 -4.94
C ALA A 237 18.39 8.13 -6.09
N ALA A 238 17.76 9.06 -6.84
CA ALA A 238 16.96 8.75 -8.01
C ALA A 238 17.80 8.10 -9.12
N ASP A 239 18.98 8.63 -9.40
CA ASP A 239 19.89 8.08 -10.44
C ASP A 239 20.34 6.64 -10.06
N ILE A 240 20.66 6.40 -8.79
CA ILE A 240 21.02 5.08 -8.26
C ILE A 240 19.84 4.10 -8.39
N ALA A 241 18.65 4.53 -7.99
CA ALA A 241 17.45 3.70 -8.04
C ALA A 241 17.04 3.37 -9.49
N GLU A 242 17.14 4.33 -10.41
CA GLU A 242 16.84 4.14 -11.83
C GLU A 242 17.75 3.08 -12.45
N LEU A 243 19.06 3.13 -12.15
CA LEU A 243 20.01 2.12 -12.62
C LEU A 243 19.66 0.74 -12.04
N PHE A 244 19.26 0.66 -10.77
CA PHE A 244 18.84 -0.57 -10.13
C PHE A 244 17.56 -1.13 -10.77
N VAL A 245 16.50 -0.31 -10.91
CA VAL A 245 15.21 -0.72 -11.49
C VAL A 245 15.36 -1.16 -12.94
N SER A 246 16.22 -0.48 -13.73
CA SER A 246 16.52 -0.88 -15.11
C SER A 246 17.20 -2.28 -15.20
N SER A 247 17.79 -2.76 -14.10
CA SER A 247 18.40 -4.09 -14.00
C SER A 247 17.43 -5.17 -13.51
N LEU A 248 16.24 -4.76 -13.02
CA LEU A 248 15.21 -5.71 -12.61
C LEU A 248 14.52 -6.35 -13.82
N PRO A 249 14.00 -7.58 -13.68
CA PRO A 249 13.21 -8.24 -14.72
C PRO A 249 11.76 -7.68 -14.73
N CYS A 250 11.63 -6.39 -15.00
CA CYS A 250 10.35 -5.67 -15.11
C CYS A 250 10.37 -4.74 -16.31
N ASP A 251 9.17 -4.41 -16.80
CA ASP A 251 8.97 -3.48 -17.89
C ASP A 251 8.05 -2.34 -17.46
N ASN A 252 8.22 -1.17 -18.08
CA ASN A 252 7.30 -0.03 -17.93
C ASN A 252 7.10 0.41 -16.48
N MET A 253 8.18 0.63 -15.75
CA MET A 253 8.18 1.23 -14.43
C MET A 253 8.71 2.67 -14.52
N ALA A 254 8.14 3.58 -13.75
CA ALA A 254 8.60 4.97 -13.66
C ALA A 254 8.60 5.41 -12.19
N LEU A 255 9.52 6.31 -11.84
CA LEU A 255 9.54 6.96 -10.53
C LEU A 255 8.27 7.81 -10.38
N ILE A 256 7.47 7.54 -9.35
CA ILE A 256 6.18 8.19 -9.09
C ILE A 256 6.15 8.97 -7.77
N ASP A 257 7.05 8.64 -6.85
CA ASP A 257 7.17 9.34 -5.58
C ASP A 257 8.55 9.13 -4.96
N THR A 258 8.96 10.05 -4.07
CA THR A 258 10.17 9.98 -3.27
C THR A 258 9.84 10.32 -1.83
N LYS A 259 10.24 9.45 -0.91
CA LYS A 259 10.00 9.65 0.53
C LYS A 259 11.32 9.61 1.29
N LYS A 260 11.49 10.50 2.25
CA LYS A 260 12.55 10.36 3.23
C LYS A 260 12.11 9.40 4.32
N ALA A 261 13.00 8.50 4.70
CA ALA A 261 12.75 7.52 5.73
C ALA A 261 14.04 7.18 6.49
N GLN A 262 13.87 6.49 7.60
CA GLN A 262 14.97 5.82 8.29
C GLN A 262 14.61 4.38 8.56
N LEU A 263 15.58 3.50 8.44
CA LEU A 263 15.48 2.12 8.87
C LEU A 263 16.02 2.01 10.30
N VAL A 264 15.18 1.56 11.23
CA VAL A 264 15.53 1.39 12.64
C VAL A 264 15.59 -0.10 12.95
N GLU A 265 16.76 -0.59 13.38
CA GLU A 265 16.86 -1.96 13.85
C GLU A 265 16.10 -2.17 15.17
N PRO A 266 15.54 -3.37 15.40
CA PRO A 266 14.79 -3.67 16.63
C PRO A 266 15.60 -3.47 17.92
N SER A 267 16.93 -3.62 17.85
CA SER A 267 17.83 -3.36 18.99
C SER A 267 18.14 -1.88 19.22
N ASN A 268 17.70 -0.99 18.32
CA ASN A 268 18.12 0.41 18.25
C ASN A 268 19.64 0.63 18.17
N GLU A 269 20.39 -0.38 17.76
CA GLU A 269 21.85 -0.30 17.68
C GLU A 269 22.31 0.63 16.55
N TYR A 270 21.50 0.77 15.48
CA TYR A 270 21.75 1.76 14.45
C TYR A 270 20.48 2.16 13.67
N ILE A 271 20.55 3.41 13.20
CA ILE A 271 19.54 4.03 12.35
C ILE A 271 20.21 4.32 11.01
N ILE A 272 19.54 3.95 9.92
CA ILE A 272 20.00 4.20 8.56
C ILE A 272 19.05 5.21 7.92
N PRO A 273 19.43 6.48 7.78
CA PRO A 273 18.65 7.43 6.99
C PRO A 273 18.75 7.06 5.50
N LEU A 274 17.64 7.16 4.79
CA LEU A 274 17.54 6.72 3.41
C LEU A 274 16.42 7.45 2.66
N TYR A 275 16.46 7.38 1.33
CA TYR A 275 15.32 7.65 0.47
C TYR A 275 14.60 6.34 0.12
N VAL A 276 13.28 6.38 0.11
CA VAL A 276 12.43 5.35 -0.49
C VAL A 276 11.96 5.89 -1.82
N MET A 277 12.52 5.33 -2.89
CA MET A 277 12.17 5.68 -4.26
C MET A 277 11.04 4.75 -4.71
N VAL A 278 9.89 5.32 -5.03
CA VAL A 278 8.66 4.58 -5.35
C VAL A 278 8.47 4.54 -6.86
N TYR A 279 8.49 3.34 -7.43
CA TYR A 279 8.24 3.12 -8.85
C TYR A 279 6.88 2.48 -9.06
N GLY A 280 6.14 2.97 -10.03
CA GLY A 280 4.83 2.43 -10.42
C GLY A 280 4.78 2.04 -11.89
N LYS A 281 3.84 1.15 -12.24
CA LYS A 281 3.59 0.76 -13.62
C LYS A 281 3.19 1.98 -14.43
N THR A 282 3.81 2.14 -15.61
CA THR A 282 3.58 3.29 -16.49
C THR A 282 3.28 2.89 -17.92
N ASN A 283 2.57 3.75 -18.64
CA ASN A 283 2.42 3.69 -20.08
C ASN A 283 2.21 5.09 -20.65
N ASN A 284 3.01 5.47 -21.64
CA ASN A 284 2.98 6.78 -22.30
C ASN A 284 3.00 7.97 -21.30
N GLY A 285 3.75 7.85 -20.19
CA GLY A 285 3.88 8.89 -19.18
C GLY A 285 2.76 8.93 -18.12
N LEU A 286 1.69 8.15 -18.26
CA LEU A 286 0.71 7.94 -17.20
C LEU A 286 1.13 6.75 -16.35
N SER A 287 1.22 6.95 -15.04
CA SER A 287 1.67 5.94 -14.10
C SER A 287 0.58 5.61 -13.07
N THR A 288 0.74 4.50 -12.37
CA THR A 288 -0.01 4.22 -11.15
C THR A 288 0.34 5.25 -10.08
N VAL A 289 -0.55 5.45 -9.10
CA VAL A 289 -0.34 6.43 -8.02
C VAL A 289 -0.01 5.70 -6.74
N ASP A 290 1.03 6.13 -6.02
CA ASP A 290 1.27 5.65 -4.66
C ASP A 290 0.24 6.24 -3.71
N VAL A 291 -0.47 5.36 -3.01
CA VAL A 291 -1.50 5.70 -2.01
C VAL A 291 -1.13 5.17 -0.61
N GLY A 292 0.16 4.89 -0.40
CA GLY A 292 0.71 4.46 0.89
C GLY A 292 0.49 2.98 1.18
N THR A 293 -0.70 2.59 1.59
CA THR A 293 -1.03 1.20 1.98
C THR A 293 -1.21 0.24 0.82
N GLY A 294 -1.10 0.74 -0.42
CA GLY A 294 -1.31 -0.02 -1.64
C GLY A 294 -2.78 -0.32 -1.92
N TYR A 295 -3.19 -0.06 -3.14
CA TYR A 295 -4.51 -0.45 -3.64
C TYR A 295 -4.44 -1.92 -4.08
N THR A 296 -5.27 -2.77 -3.46
CA THR A 296 -5.28 -4.22 -3.73
C THR A 296 -6.64 -4.64 -4.25
N VAL A 297 -6.68 -5.26 -5.42
CA VAL A 297 -7.90 -5.89 -5.93
C VAL A 297 -8.05 -7.32 -5.40
N TYR A 298 -9.30 -7.73 -5.19
CA TYR A 298 -9.65 -9.08 -4.76
C TYR A 298 -10.45 -9.73 -5.90
N PRO A 299 -9.78 -10.24 -6.94
CA PRO A 299 -10.48 -10.81 -8.08
C PRO A 299 -11.28 -12.03 -7.61
N THR A 300 -12.56 -12.07 -8.01
CA THR A 300 -13.39 -13.24 -7.82
C THR A 300 -13.64 -13.86 -9.19
N THR A 301 -13.29 -15.11 -9.35
CA THR A 301 -13.81 -15.96 -10.41
C THR A 301 -15.27 -16.27 -10.08
N ALA A 302 -15.97 -17.16 -10.68
CA ALA A 302 -17.38 -17.45 -10.38
C ALA A 302 -17.65 -17.51 -8.86
N ALA A 303 -18.89 -17.34 -8.42
CA ALA A 303 -19.34 -17.11 -7.04
C ALA A 303 -18.80 -18.04 -5.93
N SER A 304 -17.99 -19.05 -6.25
CA SER A 304 -17.38 -20.01 -5.32
C SER A 304 -15.86 -20.03 -5.31
N GLU A 305 -15.17 -19.28 -6.18
CA GLU A 305 -13.71 -19.31 -6.29
C GLU A 305 -13.10 -17.99 -5.81
N TYR A 306 -12.29 -18.06 -4.76
CA TYR A 306 -11.50 -16.94 -4.26
C TYR A 306 -10.13 -16.95 -4.93
N ALA A 307 -9.80 -15.90 -5.63
CA ALA A 307 -8.45 -15.70 -6.14
C ALA A 307 -7.60 -14.92 -5.13
N ALA A 308 -6.31 -15.19 -5.13
CA ALA A 308 -5.37 -14.47 -4.27
C ALA A 308 -5.43 -12.95 -4.52
N PRO A 309 -5.30 -12.11 -3.48
CA PRO A 309 -5.25 -10.66 -3.64
C PRO A 309 -4.19 -10.24 -4.65
N TRP A 310 -4.50 -9.21 -5.42
CA TRP A 310 -3.57 -8.64 -6.39
C TRP A 310 -3.30 -7.17 -6.06
N PRO A 311 -2.21 -6.86 -5.37
CA PRO A 311 -1.81 -5.49 -5.09
C PRO A 311 -1.42 -4.75 -6.37
N GLN A 312 -1.48 -3.43 -6.32
CA GLN A 312 -0.98 -2.57 -7.39
C GLN A 312 0.52 -2.81 -7.60
N ASP A 313 0.97 -2.80 -8.86
CA ASP A 313 2.38 -3.04 -9.22
C ASP A 313 3.24 -1.84 -8.82
N ILE A 314 3.93 -1.99 -7.70
CA ILE A 314 4.78 -0.97 -7.10
C ILE A 314 6.10 -1.60 -6.66
N ILE A 315 7.21 -0.90 -6.95
CA ILE A 315 8.54 -1.22 -6.46
C ILE A 315 9.00 -0.09 -5.54
N LEU A 316 9.36 -0.43 -4.31
CA LEU A 316 10.06 0.46 -3.38
C LEU A 316 11.54 0.13 -3.40
N VAL A 317 12.40 1.11 -3.68
CA VAL A 317 13.85 0.96 -3.64
C VAL A 317 14.40 1.79 -2.49
N TYR A 318 15.07 1.13 -1.56
CA TYR A 318 15.67 1.75 -0.39
C TYR A 318 17.10 2.19 -0.71
N VAL A 319 17.34 3.50 -0.80
CA VAL A 319 18.63 4.07 -1.19
C VAL A 319 19.21 4.89 -0.05
N SER A 320 20.33 4.42 0.49
CA SER A 320 21.14 5.13 1.48
C SER A 320 22.40 5.72 0.82
N ARG A 321 23.24 6.41 1.59
CA ARG A 321 24.56 6.83 1.14
C ARG A 321 25.46 5.70 0.65
N ASP A 322 25.19 4.46 1.07
CA ASP A 322 25.96 3.27 0.69
C ASP A 322 25.41 2.61 -0.58
N GLY A 323 24.43 3.24 -1.25
CA GLY A 323 23.73 2.74 -2.43
C GLY A 323 22.42 2.04 -2.09
N VAL A 324 21.94 1.15 -2.97
CA VAL A 324 20.72 0.36 -2.75
C VAL A 324 20.96 -0.64 -1.63
N ILE A 325 20.18 -0.55 -0.57
CA ILE A 325 20.22 -1.46 0.57
C ILE A 325 19.04 -2.43 0.64
N GLY A 326 18.04 -2.23 -0.22
CA GLY A 326 16.89 -3.12 -0.29
C GLY A 326 15.89 -2.73 -1.35
N CYS A 327 14.94 -3.63 -1.61
CA CYS A 327 13.77 -3.32 -2.41
C CYS A 327 12.57 -4.17 -1.95
N GLU A 328 11.38 -3.61 -2.14
CA GLU A 328 10.12 -4.33 -2.08
C GLU A 328 9.45 -4.25 -3.45
N TRP A 329 8.89 -5.35 -3.91
CA TRP A 329 8.12 -5.36 -5.14
C TRP A 329 6.79 -6.07 -4.89
N ASN A 330 5.71 -5.33 -4.99
CA ASN A 330 4.35 -5.82 -4.80
C ASN A 330 3.58 -5.75 -6.11
N GLY A 331 2.68 -6.70 -6.34
CA GLY A 331 1.76 -6.69 -7.46
C GLY A 331 2.41 -6.87 -8.83
N ALA A 332 3.56 -7.56 -8.90
CA ALA A 332 4.30 -7.74 -10.14
C ALA A 332 3.41 -8.15 -11.32
N SER A 333 3.44 -7.36 -12.40
CA SER A 333 2.60 -7.54 -13.57
C SER A 333 3.33 -7.26 -14.87
N GLU A 334 2.81 -7.81 -15.97
CA GLU A 334 3.26 -7.52 -17.33
C GLU A 334 2.09 -6.95 -18.15
N ILE A 335 2.37 -6.00 -19.04
CA ILE A 335 1.38 -5.51 -19.98
C ILE A 335 1.06 -6.63 -20.97
N ASP A 336 -0.20 -7.06 -21.02
CA ASP A 336 -0.69 -8.05 -21.97
C ASP A 336 -1.09 -7.38 -23.28
N TYR A 337 -1.87 -6.30 -23.19
CA TYR A 337 -2.15 -5.41 -24.32
C TYR A 337 -2.63 -4.02 -23.87
N VAL A 338 -2.56 -3.06 -24.77
CA VAL A 338 -3.06 -1.69 -24.60
C VAL A 338 -4.26 -1.51 -25.53
N ASP A 339 -5.37 -0.97 -25.03
CA ASP A 339 -6.56 -0.72 -25.85
C ASP A 339 -6.23 0.18 -27.03
N LYS A 340 -6.84 -0.09 -28.18
CA LYS A 340 -6.61 0.68 -29.41
C LYS A 340 -7.23 2.08 -29.34
N SER A 341 -8.36 2.21 -28.65
CA SER A 341 -9.08 3.47 -28.46
C SER A 341 -8.49 4.27 -27.32
N GLU A 342 -8.46 5.57 -27.46
CA GLU A 342 -8.19 6.51 -26.39
C GLU A 342 -9.37 6.56 -25.43
N CYS A 343 -9.10 6.78 -24.12
CA CYS A 343 -10.14 6.91 -23.11
C CYS A 343 -10.92 8.21 -23.28
N GLU A 344 -12.23 8.14 -23.15
CA GLU A 344 -13.13 9.27 -23.09
C GLU A 344 -13.40 9.65 -21.63
N LEU A 345 -12.76 10.72 -21.18
CA LEU A 345 -12.81 11.18 -19.79
C LEU A 345 -14.00 12.12 -19.53
N ILE A 346 -14.56 12.04 -18.33
CA ILE A 346 -15.56 13.06 -17.91
C ILE A 346 -14.85 14.38 -17.62
N PRO A 347 -15.49 15.54 -17.89
CA PRO A 347 -14.96 16.84 -17.55
C PRO A 347 -14.63 16.98 -16.07
N PHE A 348 -13.59 17.74 -15.72
CA PHE A 348 -13.17 17.88 -14.33
C PHE A 348 -14.27 18.50 -13.42
N SER A 349 -15.14 19.33 -13.97
CA SER A 349 -16.33 19.84 -13.24
C SER A 349 -17.26 18.71 -12.79
N GLN A 350 -17.40 17.65 -13.59
CA GLN A 350 -18.16 16.46 -13.19
C GLN A 350 -17.39 15.66 -12.13
N VAL A 351 -16.05 15.54 -12.24
CA VAL A 351 -15.22 14.94 -11.20
C VAL A 351 -15.45 15.63 -9.85
N GLN A 352 -15.42 16.96 -9.81
CA GLN A 352 -15.71 17.74 -8.61
C GLN A 352 -17.11 17.43 -8.06
N THR A 353 -18.10 17.33 -8.93
CA THR A 353 -19.47 16.98 -8.52
C THR A 353 -19.52 15.57 -7.91
N ARG A 354 -18.88 14.60 -8.53
CA ARG A 354 -18.81 13.23 -8.01
C ARG A 354 -18.09 13.17 -6.65
N ILE A 355 -17.00 13.93 -6.50
CA ILE A 355 -16.29 14.03 -5.21
C ILE A 355 -17.26 14.53 -4.11
N ARG A 356 -18.01 15.62 -4.35
CA ARG A 356 -19.00 16.14 -3.38
C ARG A 356 -20.03 15.09 -3.00
N GLU A 357 -20.63 14.42 -4.01
CA GLU A 357 -21.67 13.40 -3.80
C GLU A 357 -21.12 12.22 -2.97
N GLN A 358 -19.93 11.72 -3.31
CA GLN A 358 -19.31 10.59 -2.63
C GLN A 358 -18.88 10.94 -1.20
N MET A 359 -18.30 12.12 -0.99
CA MET A 359 -17.90 12.57 0.35
C MET A 359 -19.14 12.75 1.24
N LYS A 360 -20.19 13.41 0.75
CA LYS A 360 -21.45 13.51 1.48
C LYS A 360 -22.03 12.16 1.85
N TYR A 361 -22.09 11.23 0.90
CA TYR A 361 -22.58 9.87 1.13
C TYR A 361 -21.72 9.14 2.19
N ARG A 362 -20.39 9.23 2.06
CA ARG A 362 -19.44 8.56 2.95
C ARG A 362 -19.59 8.95 4.41
N TYR A 363 -19.91 10.24 4.69
CA TYR A 363 -19.98 10.76 6.07
C TYR A 363 -21.43 10.96 6.58
N SER A 364 -22.45 10.77 5.75
CA SER A 364 -23.85 10.92 6.16
C SER A 364 -24.26 10.01 7.33
N TYR A 365 -23.61 8.85 7.49
CA TYR A 365 -23.89 7.93 8.60
C TYR A 365 -23.61 8.56 9.98
N LEU A 366 -22.73 9.56 10.08
CA LEU A 366 -22.45 10.26 11.34
C LEU A 366 -23.64 11.02 11.90
N GLU A 367 -24.64 11.29 11.06
CA GLU A 367 -25.89 11.95 11.48
C GLU A 367 -26.86 11.00 12.18
N ASP A 368 -26.65 9.68 12.13
CA ASP A 368 -27.47 8.72 12.84
C ASP A 368 -27.33 8.89 14.37
N GLU A 369 -28.44 8.72 15.10
CA GLU A 369 -28.49 8.85 16.56
C GLU A 369 -27.49 7.96 17.30
N LYS A 370 -27.16 6.79 16.73
CA LYS A 370 -26.16 5.87 17.32
C LYS A 370 -24.74 6.48 17.39
N TYR A 371 -24.45 7.49 16.54
CA TYR A 371 -23.18 8.20 16.53
C TYR A 371 -23.26 9.58 17.19
N ALA A 372 -24.35 9.89 17.91
CA ALA A 372 -24.57 11.20 18.56
C ALA A 372 -23.42 11.60 19.51
N ARG A 373 -22.67 10.63 20.06
CA ARG A 373 -21.57 10.85 21.00
C ARG A 373 -20.21 11.09 20.31
N ILE A 374 -20.12 10.91 18.99
CA ILE A 374 -18.90 11.20 18.24
C ILE A 374 -18.82 12.71 18.07
N ASP A 375 -17.66 13.28 18.36
CA ASP A 375 -17.39 14.69 18.12
C ASP A 375 -17.42 14.99 16.62
N PRO A 376 -17.79 16.23 16.21
CA PRO A 376 -17.73 16.62 14.81
C PRO A 376 -16.33 16.47 14.23
N ILE A 377 -16.25 16.07 12.96
CA ILE A 377 -15.00 15.91 12.23
C ILE A 377 -14.88 16.90 11.08
N ASP A 378 -13.71 17.43 10.87
CA ASP A 378 -13.36 18.22 9.70
C ASP A 378 -12.65 17.33 8.67
N ILE A 379 -13.08 17.43 7.41
CA ILE A 379 -12.50 16.71 6.29
C ILE A 379 -11.96 17.73 5.29
N CYS A 380 -10.67 17.67 5.03
CA CYS A 380 -10.01 18.55 4.06
C CYS A 380 -9.41 17.73 2.92
N ILE A 381 -9.85 18.02 1.70
CA ILE A 381 -9.22 17.46 0.50
C ILE A 381 -7.99 18.31 0.19
N ASP A 382 -6.80 17.68 0.25
CA ASP A 382 -5.51 18.37 0.12
C ASP A 382 -4.93 18.24 -1.28
N LYS A 383 -5.22 17.12 -1.95
CA LYS A 383 -4.57 16.80 -3.22
C LYS A 383 -5.45 15.92 -4.09
N ILE A 384 -5.39 16.14 -5.40
CA ILE A 384 -6.01 15.28 -6.40
C ILE A 384 -4.95 14.90 -7.41
N LYS A 385 -4.74 13.59 -7.61
CA LYS A 385 -3.78 13.07 -8.59
C LYS A 385 -4.50 12.31 -9.70
N PHE A 386 -3.99 12.42 -10.92
CA PHE A 386 -4.45 11.64 -12.05
C PHE A 386 -3.45 10.53 -12.37
N GLY A 387 -3.91 9.28 -12.48
CA GLY A 387 -3.05 8.14 -12.77
C GLY A 387 -3.82 6.86 -13.00
N TYR A 388 -3.12 5.76 -13.23
CA TYR A 388 -3.74 4.46 -13.38
C TYR A 388 -4.17 3.86 -12.04
N CYS A 389 -5.35 3.24 -12.03
CA CYS A 389 -5.83 2.39 -10.95
C CYS A 389 -6.08 0.97 -11.49
N ILE A 390 -5.66 -0.02 -10.72
CA ILE A 390 -5.91 -1.42 -11.05
C ILE A 390 -7.34 -1.82 -10.69
N THR A 391 -7.99 -2.59 -11.55
CA THR A 391 -9.31 -3.22 -11.28
C THR A 391 -9.29 -4.65 -11.78
N GLY A 392 -9.99 -5.55 -11.08
CA GLY A 392 -10.10 -6.95 -11.48
C GLY A 392 -10.91 -7.11 -12.76
N VAL A 393 -10.63 -8.16 -13.54
CA VAL A 393 -11.41 -8.57 -14.71
C VAL A 393 -12.35 -9.70 -14.30
N LYS A 394 -13.64 -9.55 -14.59
CA LYS A 394 -14.65 -10.53 -14.24
C LYS A 394 -14.36 -11.89 -14.86
N GLY A 395 -14.35 -12.92 -14.01
CA GLY A 395 -14.10 -14.30 -14.45
C GLY A 395 -12.64 -14.62 -14.82
N ASN A 396 -11.69 -13.68 -14.61
CA ASN A 396 -10.29 -13.91 -14.90
C ASN A 396 -9.39 -13.37 -13.78
N ALA A 397 -8.91 -14.28 -12.94
CA ALA A 397 -8.03 -13.92 -11.81
C ALA A 397 -6.59 -13.63 -12.23
N GLU A 398 -6.19 -14.02 -13.44
CA GLU A 398 -4.82 -13.85 -13.94
C GLU A 398 -4.65 -12.54 -14.70
N ARG A 399 -5.74 -11.80 -14.94
CA ARG A 399 -5.73 -10.51 -15.62
C ARG A 399 -6.38 -9.44 -14.78
N ALA A 400 -5.87 -8.22 -14.92
CA ALA A 400 -6.47 -7.02 -14.39
C ALA A 400 -6.44 -5.92 -15.46
N ARG A 401 -7.20 -4.87 -15.23
CA ARG A 401 -7.21 -3.68 -16.06
C ARG A 401 -6.63 -2.51 -15.30
N LEU A 402 -5.72 -1.76 -15.90
CA LEU A 402 -5.33 -0.44 -15.46
C LEU A 402 -6.23 0.56 -16.19
N VAL A 403 -6.99 1.32 -15.45
CA VAL A 403 -7.90 2.34 -15.96
C VAL A 403 -7.46 3.72 -15.45
N PRO A 404 -7.63 4.79 -16.24
CA PRO A 404 -7.37 6.14 -15.74
C PRO A 404 -8.33 6.48 -14.60
N ALA A 405 -7.79 7.08 -13.55
CA ALA A 405 -8.52 7.36 -12.32
C ALA A 405 -8.06 8.67 -11.68
N TRP A 406 -8.95 9.26 -10.91
CA TRP A 406 -8.70 10.39 -10.02
C TRP A 406 -8.53 9.90 -8.60
N TYR A 407 -7.38 10.15 -8.00
CA TYR A 407 -7.07 9.86 -6.62
C TYR A 407 -7.28 11.13 -5.80
N VAL A 408 -8.25 11.11 -4.92
CA VAL A 408 -8.61 12.23 -4.02
C VAL A 408 -8.02 11.91 -2.66
N LEU A 409 -6.95 12.60 -2.31
CA LEU A 409 -6.28 12.47 -1.02
C LEU A 409 -6.84 13.53 -0.09
N TYR A 410 -7.21 13.13 1.11
CA TYR A 410 -7.82 14.01 2.11
C TYR A 410 -7.46 13.57 3.52
N ARG A 411 -7.62 14.49 4.46
CA ARG A 411 -7.40 14.23 5.89
C ARG A 411 -8.66 14.42 6.70
N GLU A 412 -8.84 13.56 7.68
CA GLU A 412 -9.92 13.59 8.67
C GLU A 412 -9.37 14.09 10.01
N PHE A 413 -9.91 15.18 10.51
CA PHE A 413 -9.51 15.81 11.77
C PHE A 413 -10.61 15.62 12.81
N ALA A 414 -10.34 14.83 13.85
CA ALA A 414 -11.25 14.62 14.97
C ALA A 414 -11.14 15.71 16.04
N GLU A 415 -10.06 16.48 16.04
CA GLU A 415 -9.79 17.60 16.96
C GLU A 415 -9.30 18.80 16.14
N GLU A 416 -9.69 20.01 16.52
CA GLU A 416 -9.40 21.27 15.79
C GLU A 416 -7.89 21.53 15.56
N ASN A 417 -7.01 20.94 16.36
CA ASN A 417 -5.55 21.05 16.23
C ASN A 417 -4.84 19.70 16.21
N GLY A 418 -5.58 18.62 15.93
CA GLY A 418 -5.03 17.28 15.82
C GLY A 418 -4.35 17.04 14.48
N GLU A 419 -3.45 16.05 14.44
CA GLU A 419 -2.98 15.50 13.17
C GLU A 419 -4.14 14.77 12.49
N GLY A 420 -4.44 15.14 11.25
CA GLY A 420 -5.50 14.49 10.47
C GLY A 420 -5.10 13.08 10.05
N THR A 421 -6.06 12.17 10.07
CA THR A 421 -5.88 10.83 9.51
C THR A 421 -5.97 10.89 7.99
N GLU A 422 -4.93 10.45 7.30
CA GLU A 422 -4.91 10.40 5.84
C GLU A 422 -5.85 9.32 5.30
N ALA A 423 -6.58 9.68 4.25
CA ALA A 423 -7.47 8.79 3.54
C ALA A 423 -7.46 9.07 2.04
N VAL A 424 -7.87 8.09 1.25
CA VAL A 424 -7.96 8.19 -0.20
C VAL A 424 -9.33 7.73 -0.70
N MET A 425 -9.80 8.41 -1.73
CA MET A 425 -10.93 7.99 -2.54
C MET A 425 -10.50 7.96 -4.00
N VAL A 426 -10.86 6.92 -4.71
CA VAL A 426 -10.47 6.75 -6.12
C VAL A 426 -11.72 6.74 -7.00
N LEU A 427 -11.74 7.57 -8.02
CA LEU A 427 -12.83 7.66 -8.99
C LEU A 427 -12.34 7.28 -10.39
N ASN A 428 -13.09 6.44 -11.07
CA ASN A 428 -12.84 6.14 -12.49
C ASN A 428 -12.98 7.42 -13.32
N ALA A 429 -12.00 7.75 -14.13
CA ALA A 429 -11.98 9.01 -14.87
C ALA A 429 -12.91 9.03 -16.09
N GLU A 430 -13.34 7.87 -16.59
CA GLU A 430 -14.27 7.76 -17.72
C GLU A 430 -15.74 7.82 -17.30
N THR A 431 -16.04 7.39 -16.06
CA THR A 431 -17.43 7.25 -15.60
C THR A 431 -17.75 8.08 -14.36
N GLY A 432 -16.75 8.50 -13.61
CA GLY A 432 -16.91 9.14 -12.29
C GLY A 432 -17.37 8.17 -11.18
N ALA A 433 -17.39 6.88 -11.45
CA ALA A 433 -17.77 5.87 -10.46
C ALA A 433 -16.67 5.71 -9.40
N LEU A 434 -17.08 5.46 -8.15
CA LEU A 434 -16.15 5.08 -7.10
C LEU A 434 -15.48 3.75 -7.45
N MET A 435 -14.15 3.73 -7.38
CA MET A 435 -13.37 2.51 -7.58
C MET A 435 -13.31 1.73 -6.27
N ASP A 436 -13.94 0.56 -6.26
CA ASP A 436 -13.87 -0.39 -5.13
C ASP A 436 -13.01 -1.58 -5.57
N PRO A 437 -11.95 -1.94 -4.83
CA PRO A 437 -11.08 -3.06 -5.19
C PRO A 437 -11.80 -4.42 -5.19
N ARG A 438 -13.00 -4.49 -4.64
CA ARG A 438 -13.86 -5.71 -4.64
C ARG A 438 -14.75 -5.81 -5.87
N ILE A 439 -14.90 -4.73 -6.65
CA ILE A 439 -15.72 -4.71 -7.85
C ILE A 439 -14.83 -5.08 -9.05
N VAL A 440 -15.24 -6.10 -9.79
CA VAL A 440 -14.60 -6.49 -11.05
C VAL A 440 -15.30 -5.84 -12.24
N SER A 441 -14.55 -5.35 -13.20
CA SER A 441 -15.10 -4.83 -14.45
C SER A 441 -15.55 -5.96 -15.35
N ASP A 442 -16.62 -5.76 -16.11
CA ASP A 442 -16.96 -6.66 -17.22
C ASP A 442 -15.83 -6.59 -18.27
N ASP A 443 -15.42 -7.76 -18.75
CA ASP A 443 -14.45 -7.83 -19.85
C ASP A 443 -15.21 -7.51 -21.15
N ASN A 444 -15.25 -6.23 -21.51
CA ASN A 444 -15.82 -5.79 -22.78
C ASN A 444 -14.81 -5.90 -23.94
N SER A 445 -13.64 -6.51 -23.69
CA SER A 445 -12.69 -6.81 -24.75
C SER A 445 -13.20 -8.00 -25.59
N THR A 446 -14.13 -7.75 -26.46
CA THR A 446 -14.27 -8.60 -27.65
C THR A 446 -12.98 -8.41 -28.44
N ALA A 447 -12.05 -9.34 -28.26
CA ALA A 447 -10.94 -9.51 -29.18
C ALA A 447 -11.53 -9.87 -30.55
N GLU A 448 -11.61 -8.93 -31.46
CA GLU A 448 -11.65 -9.14 -32.89
C GLU A 448 -10.29 -8.86 -33.51
#